data_478bb10c62ac3f9bb9e94459378bdd56
#
_entry.id   478bb10c62ac3f9bb9e94459378bdd56
#
_cell.length_a   1.000
_cell.length_b   1.000
_cell.length_c   1.000
_cell.angle_alpha   90.00
_cell.angle_beta   90.00
_cell.angle_gamma   90.00
#
_symmetry.space_group_name_H-M   'P 1'
#
loop_
_entity.id
_entity.type
_entity.pdbx_description
1 polymer ?
#
loop_
_entity_poly.entity_id
_entity_poly.type
_entity_poly.pdbx_seq_one_letter_code
_entity_poly.pdbx_strand_id
1 'polypeptide(L)'
;IDQFSSVKNVGRILVGGLRELSIRVWIDPIKLAANDLTIQEVENALRGENIRLPAGTLEADNIDLTLNLDKSYNNIETIKQLPIKKSANKIILLSDVANIEFGPVSEKTLFKAQTKDQINLKTVGIGIYAKSGASTVELSNDIKKRIVQVKKSLPDGLDLRVSFNRATYVQAAIN
;
A
#
# COMPACT_ATOMS: atom_id res chain seq x y z
N ILE A 1 2.06 13.93 -0.97
CA ILE A 1 3.50 14.04 -1.36
C ILE A 1 3.70 15.35 -2.10
N ASP A 2 2.90 15.65 -3.11
CA ASP A 2 3.05 16.82 -4.01
C ASP A 2 3.10 18.15 -3.29
N GLN A 3 2.35 18.29 -2.20
CA GLN A 3 2.35 19.49 -1.38
C GLN A 3 3.69 19.79 -0.67
N PHE A 4 4.52 18.78 -0.44
CA PHE A 4 5.85 18.96 0.14
C PHE A 4 6.95 19.05 -0.92
N SER A 5 6.77 18.42 -2.08
CA SER A 5 7.75 18.52 -3.18
C SER A 5 7.85 19.92 -3.78
N SER A 6 6.77 20.70 -3.68
CA SER A 6 6.75 22.10 -4.12
C SER A 6 7.45 23.08 -3.17
N VAL A 7 7.87 22.65 -1.98
CA VAL A 7 8.58 23.51 -1.03
C VAL A 7 10.01 23.76 -1.50
N LYS A 8 10.45 25.02 -1.44
CA LYS A 8 11.80 25.43 -1.82
C LYS A 8 12.85 24.61 -1.04
N ASN A 9 13.94 24.28 -1.71
CA ASN A 9 15.08 23.54 -1.14
C ASN A 9 14.82 22.06 -0.80
N VAL A 10 13.63 21.49 -1.10
CA VAL A 10 13.41 20.08 -1.03
C VAL A 10 14.16 19.37 -2.15
N GLY A 11 15.05 18.45 -1.81
CA GLY A 11 15.83 17.66 -2.75
C GLY A 11 15.24 16.29 -3.00
N ARG A 12 14.78 15.61 -1.94
CA ARG A 12 14.22 14.27 -2.03
C ARG A 12 13.17 14.06 -0.95
N ILE A 13 12.10 13.35 -1.31
CA ILE A 13 11.09 12.86 -0.38
C ILE A 13 11.11 11.33 -0.42
N LEU A 14 11.18 10.71 0.74
CA LEU A 14 11.02 9.27 0.93
C LEU A 14 9.76 9.02 1.72
N VAL A 15 8.97 8.05 1.29
CA VAL A 15 7.77 7.60 2.00
C VAL A 15 7.98 6.17 2.45
N GLY A 16 7.81 5.94 3.74
CA GLY A 16 7.90 4.62 4.34
C GLY A 16 6.57 4.22 4.99
N GLY A 17 6.25 2.93 4.92
CA GLY A 17 5.03 2.40 5.52
C GLY A 17 3.75 2.68 4.72
N LEU A 18 3.86 3.23 3.52
CA LEU A 18 2.71 3.33 2.61
C LEU A 18 2.28 1.90 2.24
N ARG A 19 1.02 1.60 2.49
CA ARG A 19 0.41 0.34 2.11
C ARG A 19 -0.57 0.63 0.98
N GLU A 20 -0.18 0.28 -0.22
CA GLU A 20 -1.09 0.30 -1.35
C GLU A 20 -2.14 -0.79 -1.14
N LEU A 21 -3.40 -0.42 -1.32
CA LEU A 21 -4.50 -1.39 -1.30
C LEU A 21 -4.43 -2.25 -2.56
N SER A 22 -4.62 -3.53 -2.37
CA SER A 22 -4.72 -4.51 -3.42
C SER A 22 -5.86 -5.46 -3.13
N ILE A 23 -6.21 -6.30 -4.09
CA ILE A 23 -7.12 -7.41 -3.87
C ILE A 23 -6.27 -8.65 -3.68
N ARG A 24 -6.49 -9.35 -2.57
CA ARG A 24 -5.85 -10.62 -2.26
C ARG A 24 -6.82 -11.75 -2.56
N VAL A 25 -6.33 -12.73 -3.30
CA VAL A 25 -7.07 -13.93 -3.68
C VAL A 25 -6.40 -15.12 -3.03
N TRP A 26 -7.02 -15.62 -1.97
CA TRP A 26 -6.58 -16.80 -1.24
C TRP A 26 -7.20 -18.04 -1.87
N ILE A 27 -6.42 -18.77 -2.64
CA ILE A 27 -6.89 -19.99 -3.32
C ILE A 27 -6.92 -21.15 -2.32
N ASP A 28 -8.03 -21.86 -2.30
CA ASP A 28 -8.23 -23.06 -1.51
C ASP A 28 -7.86 -24.30 -2.35
N PRO A 29 -6.76 -25.01 -2.03
CA PRO A 29 -6.30 -26.16 -2.81
C PRO A 29 -7.32 -27.32 -2.81
N ILE A 30 -8.08 -27.48 -1.72
CA ILE A 30 -9.11 -28.54 -1.62
C ILE A 30 -10.25 -28.26 -2.58
N LYS A 31 -10.69 -27.00 -2.63
CA LYS A 31 -11.76 -26.60 -3.56
C LYS A 31 -11.30 -26.63 -5.02
N LEU A 32 -10.03 -26.30 -5.29
CA LEU A 32 -9.46 -26.48 -6.64
C LEU A 32 -9.54 -27.94 -7.08
N ALA A 33 -9.01 -28.85 -6.24
CA ALA A 33 -9.01 -30.28 -6.53
C ALA A 33 -10.44 -30.83 -6.71
N ALA A 34 -11.38 -30.40 -5.86
CA ALA A 34 -12.79 -30.82 -5.95
C ALA A 34 -13.49 -30.37 -7.23
N ASN A 35 -12.98 -29.35 -7.92
CA ASN A 35 -13.51 -28.83 -9.18
C ASN A 35 -12.62 -29.18 -10.40
N ASP A 36 -11.66 -30.09 -10.25
CA ASP A 36 -10.69 -30.45 -11.30
C ASP A 36 -10.03 -29.22 -11.93
N LEU A 37 -9.58 -28.30 -11.08
CA LEU A 37 -8.89 -27.07 -11.46
C LEU A 37 -7.45 -27.07 -11.02
N THR A 38 -6.61 -26.44 -11.82
CA THR A 38 -5.22 -26.13 -11.48
C THR A 38 -5.05 -24.64 -11.17
N ILE A 39 -4.00 -24.31 -10.43
CA ILE A 39 -3.63 -22.91 -10.17
C ILE A 39 -3.41 -22.14 -11.47
N GLN A 40 -2.79 -22.81 -12.44
CA GLN A 40 -2.50 -22.21 -13.75
C GLN A 40 -3.78 -21.80 -14.49
N GLU A 41 -4.87 -22.55 -14.36
CA GLU A 41 -6.16 -22.19 -14.95
C GLU A 41 -6.72 -20.93 -14.28
N VAL A 42 -6.58 -20.80 -12.97
CA VAL A 42 -6.98 -19.59 -12.23
C VAL A 42 -6.14 -18.39 -12.65
N GLU A 43 -4.82 -18.53 -12.70
CA GLU A 43 -3.92 -17.47 -13.17
C GLU A 43 -4.25 -17.03 -14.60
N ASN A 44 -4.47 -17.99 -15.50
CA ASN A 44 -4.78 -17.69 -16.89
C ASN A 44 -6.12 -16.95 -17.03
N ALA A 45 -7.13 -17.32 -16.25
CA ALA A 45 -8.40 -16.61 -16.21
C ALA A 45 -8.24 -15.17 -15.72
N LEU A 46 -7.49 -14.96 -14.64
CA LEU A 46 -7.20 -13.63 -14.11
C LEU A 46 -6.41 -12.77 -15.12
N ARG A 47 -5.41 -13.35 -15.80
CA ARG A 47 -4.63 -12.65 -16.83
C ARG A 47 -5.47 -12.32 -18.07
N GLY A 48 -6.41 -13.19 -18.44
CA GLY A 48 -7.32 -12.97 -19.57
C GLY A 48 -8.21 -11.75 -19.43
N GLU A 49 -8.55 -11.38 -18.20
CA GLU A 49 -9.32 -10.17 -17.87
C GLU A 49 -8.45 -8.90 -17.71
N ASN A 50 -7.21 -8.89 -18.22
CA ASN A 50 -6.24 -7.79 -18.08
C ASN A 50 -5.89 -7.43 -16.62
N ILE A 51 -6.09 -8.36 -15.70
CA ILE A 51 -5.70 -8.18 -14.31
C ILE A 51 -4.19 -8.37 -14.21
N ARG A 52 -3.46 -7.34 -13.82
CA ARG A 52 -2.01 -7.43 -13.61
C ARG A 52 -1.72 -8.23 -12.35
N LEU A 53 -1.13 -9.40 -12.52
CA LEU A 53 -0.62 -10.23 -11.44
C LEU A 53 0.87 -9.88 -11.22
N PRO A 54 1.25 -9.25 -10.12
CA PRO A 54 2.63 -9.30 -9.66
C PRO A 54 2.97 -10.76 -9.28
N ALA A 55 4.24 -11.13 -9.31
CA ALA A 55 4.67 -12.46 -8.94
C ALA A 55 4.11 -12.85 -7.57
N GLY A 56 3.22 -13.84 -7.53
CA GLY A 56 2.60 -14.34 -6.31
C GLY A 56 3.63 -15.05 -5.42
N THR A 57 3.40 -15.05 -4.13
CA THR A 57 4.18 -15.82 -3.16
C THR A 57 3.42 -17.11 -2.81
N LEU A 58 4.10 -18.25 -2.96
CA LEU A 58 3.65 -19.52 -2.42
C LEU A 58 4.00 -19.56 -0.91
N GLU A 59 2.99 -19.50 -0.05
CA GLU A 59 3.15 -19.81 1.37
C GLU A 59 2.59 -21.22 1.62
N ALA A 60 3.24 -22.00 2.49
CA ALA A 60 3.21 -23.46 2.57
C ALA A 60 1.82 -24.13 2.64
N ASP A 61 0.76 -23.44 3.02
CA ASP A 61 -0.60 -23.99 3.15
C ASP A 61 -1.67 -23.29 2.33
N ASN A 62 -1.41 -22.10 1.78
CA ASN A 62 -2.35 -21.32 0.97
C ASN A 62 -1.61 -20.58 -0.14
N ILE A 63 -2.23 -20.52 -1.30
CA ILE A 63 -1.70 -19.78 -2.44
C ILE A 63 -2.31 -18.39 -2.42
N ASP A 64 -1.46 -17.38 -2.20
CA ASP A 64 -1.85 -15.97 -2.20
C ASP A 64 -1.50 -15.35 -3.56
N LEU A 65 -2.52 -14.95 -4.30
CA LEU A 65 -2.38 -14.12 -5.48
C LEU A 65 -2.79 -12.70 -5.15
N THR A 66 -1.82 -11.80 -5.15
CA THR A 66 -2.06 -10.38 -4.94
C THR A 66 -2.34 -9.69 -6.27
N LEU A 67 -3.48 -9.03 -6.38
CA LEU A 67 -3.88 -8.30 -7.58
C LEU A 67 -3.65 -6.80 -7.37
N ASN A 68 -2.91 -6.16 -8.26
CA ASN A 68 -2.81 -4.70 -8.24
C ASN A 68 -4.14 -4.08 -8.67
N LEU A 69 -4.65 -3.15 -7.86
CA LEU A 69 -5.82 -2.35 -8.19
C LEU A 69 -5.46 -1.37 -9.31
N ASP A 70 -5.70 -1.77 -10.55
CA ASP A 70 -5.87 -0.79 -11.62
C ASP A 70 -7.30 -0.21 -11.52
N LYS A 71 -7.46 1.05 -11.93
CA LYS A 71 -8.72 1.83 -11.79
C LYS A 71 -10.00 1.15 -12.33
N SER A 72 -9.84 0.05 -13.06
CA SER A 72 -10.95 -0.71 -13.67
C SER A 72 -11.66 -1.67 -12.72
N TYR A 73 -11.05 -2.10 -11.62
CA TYR A 73 -11.61 -3.11 -10.71
C TYR A 73 -11.74 -2.58 -9.28
N ASN A 74 -12.62 -1.59 -9.08
CA ASN A 74 -12.91 -1.06 -7.74
C ASN A 74 -13.93 -1.89 -6.96
N ASN A 75 -14.40 -3.02 -7.50
CA ASN A 75 -15.44 -3.83 -6.87
C ASN A 75 -14.99 -5.29 -6.73
N ILE A 76 -14.83 -5.73 -5.48
CA ILE A 76 -14.55 -7.14 -5.14
C ILE A 76 -15.61 -8.08 -5.73
N GLU A 77 -16.87 -7.68 -5.77
CA GLU A 77 -17.96 -8.53 -6.25
C GLU A 77 -17.78 -8.89 -7.72
N THR A 78 -17.26 -7.98 -8.53
CA THR A 78 -16.96 -8.28 -9.94
C THR A 78 -15.89 -9.36 -10.08
N ILE A 79 -14.86 -9.30 -9.22
CA ILE A 79 -13.77 -10.30 -9.23
C ILE A 79 -14.25 -11.65 -8.69
N LYS A 80 -15.10 -11.67 -7.68
CA LYS A 80 -15.71 -12.92 -7.17
C LYS A 80 -16.49 -13.67 -8.24
N GLN A 81 -17.16 -12.94 -9.12
CA GLN A 81 -17.99 -13.49 -10.21
C GLN A 81 -17.18 -13.86 -11.46
N LEU A 82 -15.87 -13.75 -11.43
CA LEU A 82 -15.02 -14.09 -12.57
C LEU A 82 -15.14 -15.60 -12.88
N PRO A 83 -15.53 -15.98 -14.11
CA PRO A 83 -15.59 -17.38 -14.48
C PRO A 83 -14.19 -17.94 -14.75
N ILE A 84 -13.79 -18.94 -13.98
CA ILE A 84 -12.50 -19.63 -14.15
C ILE A 84 -12.59 -20.74 -15.20
N LYS A 85 -13.66 -21.53 -15.15
CA LYS A 85 -13.91 -22.62 -16.10
C LYS A 85 -15.37 -22.69 -16.48
N LYS A 86 -15.63 -22.84 -17.77
CA LYS A 86 -16.97 -23.07 -18.31
C LYS A 86 -17.01 -24.49 -18.88
N SER A 87 -17.85 -25.32 -18.32
CA SER A 87 -18.18 -26.65 -18.83
C SER A 87 -19.64 -26.67 -19.30
N ALA A 88 -20.04 -27.69 -20.07
CA ALA A 88 -21.38 -27.76 -20.64
C ALA A 88 -22.52 -27.56 -19.62
N ASN A 89 -22.33 -28.01 -18.37
CA ASN A 89 -23.35 -28.00 -17.32
C ASN A 89 -22.98 -27.18 -16.08
N LYS A 90 -21.79 -26.56 -16.01
CA LYS A 90 -21.33 -25.84 -14.83
C LYS A 90 -20.38 -24.70 -15.19
N ILE A 91 -20.60 -23.54 -14.60
CA ILE A 91 -19.65 -22.45 -14.58
C ILE A 91 -19.03 -22.39 -13.18
N ILE A 92 -17.71 -22.45 -13.10
CA ILE A 92 -16.99 -22.34 -11.83
C ILE A 92 -16.48 -20.91 -11.75
N LEU A 93 -16.86 -20.21 -10.70
CA LEU A 93 -16.46 -18.82 -10.42
C LEU A 93 -15.23 -18.80 -9.51
N LEU A 94 -14.51 -17.68 -9.51
CA LEU A 94 -13.38 -17.49 -8.62
C LEU A 94 -13.78 -17.61 -7.14
N SER A 95 -14.96 -17.14 -6.76
CA SER A 95 -15.51 -17.28 -5.42
C SER A 95 -15.72 -18.73 -4.96
N ASP A 96 -15.87 -19.67 -5.89
CA ASP A 96 -16.08 -21.10 -5.56
C ASP A 96 -14.79 -21.75 -5.07
N VAL A 97 -13.64 -21.23 -5.48
CA VAL A 97 -12.32 -21.84 -5.24
C VAL A 97 -11.35 -20.93 -4.48
N ALA A 98 -11.74 -19.68 -4.19
CA ALA A 98 -10.91 -18.73 -3.50
C ALA A 98 -11.70 -17.82 -2.55
N ASN A 99 -11.04 -17.33 -1.50
CA ASN A 99 -11.50 -16.20 -0.70
C ASN A 99 -10.85 -14.92 -1.22
N ILE A 100 -11.66 -13.86 -1.39
CA ILE A 100 -11.23 -12.60 -2.00
C ILE A 100 -11.50 -11.47 -1.03
N GLU A 101 -10.44 -10.71 -0.71
CA GLU A 101 -10.51 -9.60 0.25
C GLU A 101 -9.63 -8.42 -0.17
N PHE A 102 -9.93 -7.23 0.36
CA PHE A 102 -8.99 -6.12 0.28
C PHE A 102 -7.86 -6.30 1.30
N GLY A 103 -6.65 -6.14 0.85
CA GLY A 103 -5.48 -6.20 1.71
C GLY A 103 -4.35 -5.31 1.20
N PRO A 104 -3.26 -5.18 1.94
CA PRO A 104 -2.08 -4.49 1.45
C PRO A 104 -1.34 -5.32 0.42
N VAL A 105 -0.73 -4.68 -0.57
CA VAL A 105 0.15 -5.33 -1.57
C VAL A 105 1.25 -6.15 -0.89
N SER A 106 1.75 -5.68 0.25
CA SER A 106 2.77 -6.40 1.03
C SER A 106 2.53 -6.18 2.52
N GLU A 107 2.53 -7.26 3.27
CA GLU A 107 2.53 -7.21 4.74
C GLU A 107 3.93 -7.01 5.33
N LYS A 108 4.97 -7.20 4.51
CA LYS A 108 6.37 -7.12 4.95
C LYS A 108 6.83 -5.70 5.24
N THR A 109 6.13 -4.68 4.71
CA THR A 109 6.46 -3.27 4.94
C THR A 109 5.55 -2.70 6.02
N LEU A 110 6.07 -2.58 7.23
CA LEU A 110 5.38 -1.99 8.37
C LEU A 110 6.19 -0.85 8.96
N PHE A 111 5.64 0.35 8.95
CA PHE A 111 6.19 1.47 9.70
C PHE A 111 5.37 1.67 10.98
N LYS A 112 6.03 1.55 12.13
CA LYS A 112 5.40 1.74 13.44
C LYS A 112 5.98 2.99 14.09
N ALA A 113 5.13 3.80 14.67
CA ALA A 113 5.54 4.90 15.53
C ALA A 113 5.04 4.67 16.95
N GLN A 114 5.76 5.23 17.90
CA GLN A 114 5.39 5.27 19.29
C GLN A 114 5.21 6.75 19.69
N THR A 115 4.14 7.03 20.40
CA THR A 115 3.90 8.31 21.08
C THR A 115 3.86 8.07 22.59
N LYS A 116 3.79 9.15 23.38
CA LYS A 116 3.69 9.01 24.85
C LYS A 116 2.46 8.22 25.27
N ASP A 117 1.37 8.32 24.50
CA ASP A 117 0.06 7.79 24.86
C ASP A 117 -0.30 6.52 24.10
N GLN A 118 0.42 6.19 23.02
CA GLN A 118 0.10 5.06 22.14
C GLN A 118 1.36 4.36 21.64
N ILE A 119 1.36 3.05 21.78
CA ILE A 119 2.42 2.15 21.32
C ILE A 119 1.95 1.42 20.06
N ASN A 120 2.86 1.16 19.13
CA ASN A 120 2.58 0.40 17.89
C ASN A 120 1.57 1.06 16.92
N LEU A 121 1.51 2.38 16.86
CA LEU A 121 0.72 3.07 15.85
C LEU A 121 1.17 2.67 14.45
N LYS A 122 0.22 2.14 13.66
CA LYS A 122 0.42 1.98 12.22
C LYS A 122 0.42 3.37 11.60
N THR A 123 1.51 3.76 10.95
CA THR A 123 1.68 5.11 10.42
C THR A 123 2.45 5.10 9.11
N VAL A 124 2.44 6.21 8.41
CA VAL A 124 3.26 6.48 7.23
C VAL A 124 4.32 7.50 7.62
N GLY A 125 5.58 7.17 7.37
CA GLY A 125 6.70 8.07 7.57
C GLY A 125 7.02 8.85 6.30
N ILE A 126 7.19 10.16 6.40
CA ILE A 126 7.63 11.02 5.30
C ILE A 126 8.99 11.60 5.67
N GLY A 127 10.04 11.14 5.00
CA GLY A 127 11.39 11.71 5.13
C GLY A 127 11.63 12.79 4.08
N ILE A 128 11.92 14.02 4.51
CA ILE A 128 12.18 15.15 3.62
C ILE A 128 13.65 15.55 3.76
N TYR A 129 14.35 15.58 2.65
CA TYR A 129 15.77 15.87 2.57
C TYR A 129 16.02 17.15 1.79
N ALA A 130 16.95 17.97 2.28
CA ALA A 130 17.37 19.18 1.59
C ALA A 130 18.13 18.88 0.29
N LYS A 131 18.07 19.78 -0.67
CA LYS A 131 19.00 19.80 -1.81
C LYS A 131 20.43 19.97 -1.31
N SER A 132 21.38 19.46 -2.08
CA SER A 132 22.81 19.72 -1.79
C SER A 132 23.09 21.22 -1.73
N GLY A 133 23.79 21.65 -0.70
CA GLY A 133 24.12 23.06 -0.47
C GLY A 133 22.98 23.92 0.10
N ALA A 134 21.78 23.39 0.28
CA ALA A 134 20.68 24.16 0.87
C ALA A 134 20.71 24.15 2.40
N SER A 135 20.25 25.23 3.01
CA SER A 135 20.14 25.34 4.48
C SER A 135 19.08 24.40 5.03
N THR A 136 19.50 23.46 5.88
CA THR A 136 18.58 22.53 6.57
C THR A 136 17.64 23.28 7.53
N VAL A 137 18.10 24.39 8.10
CA VAL A 137 17.31 25.21 9.04
C VAL A 137 16.17 25.92 8.30
N GLU A 138 16.48 26.55 7.15
CA GLU A 138 15.45 27.20 6.31
C GLU A 138 14.43 26.19 5.82
N LEU A 139 14.89 25.04 5.28
CA LEU A 139 14.01 23.98 4.85
C LEU A 139 13.08 23.53 5.99
N SER A 140 13.63 23.32 7.19
CA SER A 140 12.83 22.92 8.35
C SER A 140 11.72 23.92 8.67
N ASN A 141 12.02 25.22 8.61
CA ASN A 141 11.05 26.27 8.88
C ASN A 141 9.95 26.31 7.81
N ASP A 142 10.31 26.15 6.55
CA ASP A 142 9.34 26.15 5.44
C ASP A 142 8.46 24.89 5.48
N ILE A 143 9.02 23.73 5.81
CA ILE A 143 8.24 22.51 6.02
C ILE A 143 7.28 22.64 7.19
N LYS A 144 7.70 23.24 8.32
CA LYS A 144 6.80 23.48 9.47
C LYS A 144 5.61 24.36 9.06
N LYS A 145 5.83 25.44 8.30
CA LYS A 145 4.77 26.27 7.78
C LYS A 145 3.82 25.48 6.87
N ARG A 146 4.38 24.65 5.98
CA ARG A 146 3.59 23.81 5.08
C ARG A 146 2.76 22.77 5.84
N ILE A 147 3.31 22.16 6.91
CA ILE A 147 2.59 21.21 7.76
C ILE A 147 1.31 21.84 8.33
N VAL A 148 1.39 23.09 8.81
CA VAL A 148 0.21 23.81 9.33
C VAL A 148 -0.89 23.98 8.27
N GLN A 149 -0.49 24.21 7.02
CA GLN A 149 -1.44 24.33 5.91
C GLN A 149 -2.05 22.97 5.55
N VAL A 150 -1.21 21.93 5.45
CA VAL A 150 -1.65 20.57 5.12
C VAL A 150 -2.59 20.00 6.17
N LYS A 151 -2.33 20.25 7.46
CA LYS A 151 -3.22 19.80 8.55
C LYS A 151 -4.65 20.28 8.40
N LYS A 152 -4.87 21.48 7.84
CA LYS A 152 -6.21 22.03 7.63
C LYS A 152 -7.00 21.30 6.53
N SER A 153 -6.32 20.58 5.66
CA SER A 153 -6.91 19.82 4.54
C SER A 153 -6.89 18.31 4.74
N LEU A 154 -6.43 17.84 5.91
CA LEU A 154 -6.46 16.40 6.21
C LEU A 154 -7.89 15.96 6.52
N PRO A 155 -8.28 14.76 6.06
CA PRO A 155 -9.51 14.12 6.50
C PRO A 155 -9.52 13.89 8.02
N ASP A 156 -10.74 13.83 8.59
CA ASP A 156 -10.92 13.49 10.00
C ASP A 156 -10.29 12.16 10.35
N GLY A 157 -9.65 12.10 11.52
CA GLY A 157 -8.96 10.91 12.01
C GLY A 157 -7.50 10.79 11.57
N LEU A 158 -7.00 11.67 10.70
CA LEU A 158 -5.59 11.73 10.33
C LEU A 158 -4.88 12.89 11.04
N ASP A 159 -3.67 12.65 11.54
CA ASP A 159 -2.79 13.68 12.09
C ASP A 159 -1.40 13.61 11.47
N LEU A 160 -0.77 14.76 11.32
CA LEU A 160 0.58 14.91 10.79
C LEU A 160 1.48 15.51 11.87
N ARG A 161 2.52 14.77 12.27
CA ARG A 161 3.45 15.18 13.32
C ARG A 161 4.90 15.15 12.84
N VAL A 162 5.71 16.06 13.36
CA VAL A 162 7.15 16.01 13.17
C VAL A 162 7.73 15.10 14.25
N SER A 163 8.27 13.95 13.86
CA SER A 163 8.90 13.00 14.78
C SER A 163 10.39 13.26 14.98
N PHE A 164 11.07 13.76 13.95
CA PHE A 164 12.51 14.06 13.98
C PHE A 164 12.82 15.29 13.15
N ASN A 165 13.65 16.16 13.69
CA ASN A 165 14.10 17.38 13.01
C ASN A 165 15.60 17.62 13.22
N ARG A 166 16.39 17.34 12.18
CA ARG A 166 17.84 17.53 12.23
C ARG A 166 18.26 19.00 12.40
N ALA A 167 17.45 19.95 11.92
CA ALA A 167 17.76 21.37 12.04
C ALA A 167 17.86 21.84 13.49
N THR A 168 17.18 21.19 14.42
CA THR A 168 17.26 21.52 15.85
C THR A 168 18.67 21.29 16.38
N TYR A 169 19.34 20.24 15.97
CA TYR A 169 20.74 19.95 16.39
C TYR A 169 21.72 20.90 15.73
N VAL A 170 21.51 21.23 14.46
CA VAL A 170 22.37 22.20 13.74
C VAL A 170 22.27 23.58 14.39
N GLN A 171 21.06 24.00 14.75
CA GLN A 171 20.81 25.30 15.38
C GLN A 171 21.43 25.40 16.79
N ALA A 172 21.40 24.31 17.58
CA ALA A 172 22.01 24.23 18.88
C ALA A 172 23.57 24.24 18.85
N ALA A 173 24.16 23.85 17.71
CA ALA A 173 25.60 23.86 17.52
C ALA A 173 26.15 25.20 17.03
N ILE A 174 25.31 26.13 16.59
CA ILE A 174 25.69 27.46 16.07
C ILE A 174 25.50 28.55 17.13
N ASN A 175 24.70 28.32 18.17
CA ASN A 175 24.49 29.19 19.32
C ASN A 175 25.46 28.80 20.44
#